data_55772101cb6b3a6ccbc3f8ac47141734
#
_entry.id   55772101cb6b3a6ccbc3f8ac47141734
#
_cell.length_a   1.000
_cell.length_b   1.000
_cell.length_c   1.000
_cell.angle_alpha   90.00
_cell.angle_beta   90.00
_cell.angle_gamma   90.00
#
_symmetry.space_group_name_H-M   'P 1'
#
loop_
_entity.id
_entity.type
_entity.pdbx_description
1 polymer ?
#
loop_
_entity_poly.entity_id
_entity_poly.type
_entity_poly.pdbx_seq_one_letter_code
_entity_poly.pdbx_strand_id
1 'polypeptide(L)'
;MSYTITQAQIRKFDPEVKGVYQANSRLGGVFHENNALGASTYQVTRLGYGIGSISVPGADIPNMNSATLPTTISLENWNHAEYVDYFQASEVNWDAIGKSATEVCAPAAGRRKDQIIINALDQVPATYDIAWNYAGNAAGISERMVQHANALLSHHAVPFEDRYFIAPYSVLEIMLSTQEFVTRQWVGELRPALEGKLVNFGGFKWIFMANNPEGGMPFIDNNDGTVTYNCFACHKRALEVAVGEGNVGGSGVPMLRIDRVPEKGSWLVNAPLSCGAAVVENKGIIRVKAKVPAMA
;
A
#
# COMPACT_ATOMS: atom_id res chain seq x y z
N MET A 1 -58.44 -22.74 -19.60
CA MET A 1 -57.11 -22.33 -20.04
C MET A 1 -56.17 -22.51 -18.85
N SER A 2 -55.24 -23.45 -18.97
CA SER A 2 -54.24 -23.69 -17.90
C SER A 2 -53.12 -22.70 -18.06
N TYR A 3 -52.90 -21.82 -17.10
CA TYR A 3 -51.74 -20.96 -17.05
C TYR A 3 -50.51 -21.79 -16.68
N THR A 4 -49.63 -22.00 -17.64
CA THR A 4 -48.33 -22.61 -17.38
C THR A 4 -47.42 -21.52 -16.79
N ILE A 5 -47.17 -21.58 -15.49
CA ILE A 5 -46.20 -20.69 -14.81
C ILE A 5 -44.84 -21.06 -15.35
N THR A 6 -44.22 -20.16 -16.10
CA THR A 6 -42.88 -20.33 -16.64
C THR A 6 -41.87 -20.38 -15.49
N GLN A 7 -40.87 -21.26 -15.57
CA GLN A 7 -39.82 -21.41 -14.54
C GLN A 7 -39.11 -20.10 -14.14
N ALA A 8 -39.15 -19.08 -15.00
CA ALA A 8 -38.65 -17.73 -14.71
C ALA A 8 -39.41 -17.00 -13.58
N GLN A 9 -40.69 -17.37 -13.36
CA GLN A 9 -41.51 -16.75 -12.31
C GLN A 9 -41.33 -17.39 -10.92
N ILE A 10 -40.60 -18.52 -10.85
CA ILE A 10 -40.34 -19.24 -9.58
C ILE A 10 -38.99 -18.92 -8.99
N ARG A 11 -38.13 -18.14 -9.70
CA ARG A 11 -36.83 -17.76 -9.16
C ARG A 11 -37.01 -16.71 -8.05
N LYS A 12 -36.87 -17.15 -6.80
CA LYS A 12 -36.60 -16.22 -5.69
C LYS A 12 -35.22 -15.67 -5.90
N PHE A 13 -35.11 -14.37 -6.13
CA PHE A 13 -33.84 -13.69 -6.06
C PHE A 13 -33.41 -13.65 -4.61
N ASP A 14 -32.13 -14.01 -4.34
CA ASP A 14 -31.51 -13.80 -3.04
C ASP A 14 -31.49 -12.27 -2.81
N PRO A 15 -32.09 -11.76 -1.72
CA PRO A 15 -32.08 -10.31 -1.47
C PRO A 15 -30.68 -9.78 -1.13
N GLU A 16 -29.70 -10.65 -0.90
CA GLU A 16 -28.30 -10.27 -0.70
C GLU A 16 -27.50 -10.39 -1.99
N VAL A 17 -27.08 -9.25 -2.54
CA VAL A 17 -26.07 -9.22 -3.59
C VAL A 17 -24.72 -9.54 -2.93
N LYS A 18 -24.21 -10.75 -3.21
CA LYS A 18 -22.90 -11.17 -2.68
C LYS A 18 -21.80 -10.49 -3.48
N GLY A 19 -21.08 -9.59 -2.82
CA GLY A 19 -19.90 -8.95 -3.40
C GLY A 19 -18.77 -9.96 -3.66
N VAL A 20 -17.99 -9.69 -4.69
CA VAL A 20 -16.73 -10.44 -4.94
C VAL A 20 -15.72 -10.07 -3.86
N TYR A 21 -14.89 -11.03 -3.45
CA TYR A 21 -13.80 -10.74 -2.53
C TYR A 21 -12.87 -9.65 -3.09
N GLN A 22 -12.69 -8.59 -2.33
CA GLN A 22 -11.85 -7.46 -2.71
C GLN A 22 -10.76 -7.22 -1.65
N ALA A 23 -9.55 -6.91 -2.10
CA ALA A 23 -8.50 -6.49 -1.19
C ALA A 23 -8.78 -5.07 -0.68
N ASN A 24 -8.71 -4.91 0.63
CA ASN A 24 -8.74 -3.60 1.28
C ASN A 24 -7.35 -2.96 1.28
N SER A 25 -7.30 -1.64 1.47
CA SER A 25 -6.05 -0.91 1.68
C SER A 25 -5.23 -1.52 2.82
N ARG A 26 -3.92 -1.66 2.61
CA ARG A 26 -2.96 -2.20 3.58
C ARG A 26 -1.93 -1.16 4.03
N LEU A 27 -1.74 -0.10 3.24
CA LEU A 27 -0.74 0.93 3.49
C LEU A 27 -1.32 2.18 4.16
N GLY A 28 -2.64 2.26 4.32
CA GLY A 28 -3.29 3.34 5.07
C GLY A 28 -2.77 3.41 6.50
N GLY A 29 -2.25 4.58 6.91
CA GLY A 29 -1.70 4.81 8.25
C GLY A 29 -0.28 4.28 8.49
N VAL A 30 0.34 3.59 7.53
CA VAL A 30 1.74 3.12 7.62
C VAL A 30 2.72 4.27 7.55
N PHE A 31 2.49 5.18 6.61
CA PHE A 31 3.28 6.39 6.41
C PHE A 31 2.63 7.59 7.10
N HIS A 32 3.39 8.68 7.19
CA HIS A 32 2.86 9.93 7.73
C HIS A 32 1.90 10.56 6.73
N GLU A 33 0.66 10.82 7.15
CA GLU A 33 -0.39 11.42 6.32
C GLU A 33 -0.57 12.89 6.70
N ASN A 34 -0.47 13.77 5.70
CA ASN A 34 -0.67 15.19 5.83
C ASN A 34 -1.99 15.61 5.20
N ASN A 35 -2.71 16.49 5.87
CA ASN A 35 -3.96 17.05 5.36
C ASN A 35 -3.66 18.20 4.39
N ALA A 36 -4.08 18.05 3.13
CA ALA A 36 -3.88 19.01 2.05
C ALA A 36 -5.22 19.50 1.47
N LEU A 37 -6.22 19.70 2.32
CA LEU A 37 -7.56 20.16 1.91
C LEU A 37 -7.50 21.48 1.12
N GLY A 38 -8.13 21.50 -0.06
CA GLY A 38 -8.22 22.68 -0.91
C GLY A 38 -6.94 23.02 -1.66
N ALA A 39 -5.91 22.16 -1.63
CA ALA A 39 -4.67 22.37 -2.36
C ALA A 39 -4.47 21.28 -3.45
N SER A 40 -3.85 21.66 -4.56
CA SER A 40 -3.43 20.73 -5.61
C SER A 40 -2.02 20.19 -5.38
N THR A 41 -1.25 20.84 -4.52
CA THR A 41 0.12 20.46 -4.16
C THR A 41 0.37 20.69 -2.68
N TYR A 42 1.17 19.83 -2.08
CA TYR A 42 1.59 19.96 -0.70
C TYR A 42 3.12 19.96 -0.62
N GLN A 43 3.71 20.90 0.10
CA GLN A 43 5.15 21.00 0.22
C GLN A 43 5.61 20.56 1.61
N VAL A 44 6.46 19.54 1.64
CA VAL A 44 7.15 19.07 2.84
C VAL A 44 8.56 19.63 2.83
N THR A 45 8.96 20.26 3.92
CA THR A 45 10.30 20.81 4.07
C THR A 45 11.07 20.03 5.13
N ARG A 46 12.23 19.52 4.78
CA ARG A 46 13.14 18.88 5.73
C ARG A 46 14.44 19.68 5.88
N LEU A 47 15.04 19.58 7.05
CA LEU A 47 16.36 20.11 7.30
C LEU A 47 17.41 19.07 6.89
N GLY A 48 18.46 19.52 6.23
CA GLY A 48 19.61 18.71 5.87
C GLY A 48 20.46 18.37 7.09
N TYR A 49 21.46 17.53 6.87
CA TYR A 49 22.40 17.13 7.90
C TYR A 49 23.28 18.32 8.33
N GLY A 50 23.35 18.60 9.63
CA GLY A 50 24.18 19.64 10.20
C GLY A 50 25.41 19.05 10.87
N ILE A 51 26.55 19.69 10.66
CA ILE A 51 27.83 19.32 11.31
C ILE A 51 28.18 20.41 12.32
N GLY A 52 28.39 20.00 13.57
CA GLY A 52 28.86 20.91 14.61
C GLY A 52 30.31 21.34 14.38
N SER A 53 30.64 22.57 14.75
CA SER A 53 32.00 23.11 14.75
C SER A 53 32.54 23.32 16.16
N ILE A 54 33.85 23.29 16.28
CA ILE A 54 34.51 23.48 17.56
C ILE A 54 34.30 24.94 18.03
N SER A 55 33.80 25.10 19.26
CA SER A 55 33.69 26.42 19.88
C SER A 55 35.03 26.83 20.47
N VAL A 56 35.45 28.06 20.18
CA VAL A 56 36.64 28.69 20.78
C VAL A 56 36.16 29.65 21.87
N PRO A 57 36.71 29.62 23.07
CA PRO A 57 36.34 30.54 24.14
C PRO A 57 36.47 32.01 23.70
N GLY A 58 35.40 32.77 23.83
CA GLY A 58 35.37 34.20 23.45
C GLY A 58 35.11 34.49 21.96
N ALA A 59 34.90 33.47 21.13
CA ALA A 59 34.43 33.59 19.73
C ALA A 59 32.93 33.48 19.62
N ASP A 60 32.37 34.01 18.53
CA ASP A 60 30.96 33.86 18.20
C ASP A 60 30.59 32.38 17.99
N ILE A 61 29.36 31.99 18.37
CA ILE A 61 28.87 30.63 18.19
C ILE A 61 28.70 30.37 16.67
N PRO A 62 29.43 29.39 16.10
CA PRO A 62 29.34 29.11 14.68
C PRO A 62 27.97 28.53 14.32
N ASN A 63 27.34 29.02 13.26
CA ASN A 63 26.08 28.52 12.74
C ASN A 63 26.32 27.20 11.97
N MET A 64 25.49 26.18 12.25
CA MET A 64 25.52 24.88 11.60
C MET A 64 25.12 24.93 10.11
N ASN A 65 24.41 25.98 9.71
CA ASN A 65 23.97 26.26 8.32
C ASN A 65 23.43 25.05 7.57
N SER A 66 22.51 24.31 8.20
CA SER A 66 21.85 23.14 7.59
C SER A 66 20.97 23.58 6.40
N ALA A 67 21.16 22.90 5.26
CA ALA A 67 20.37 23.18 4.06
C ALA A 67 18.90 22.79 4.27
N THR A 68 18.00 23.62 3.75
CA THR A 68 16.56 23.32 3.70
C THR A 68 16.25 22.65 2.38
N LEU A 69 15.67 21.44 2.44
CA LEU A 69 15.34 20.63 1.28
C LEU A 69 13.82 20.50 1.16
N PRO A 70 13.18 21.26 0.25
CA PRO A 70 11.74 21.13 0.01
C PRO A 70 11.44 19.95 -0.92
N THR A 71 10.39 19.18 -0.62
CA THR A 71 9.82 18.15 -1.49
C THR A 71 8.37 18.50 -1.74
N THR A 72 7.97 18.59 -3.01
CA THR A 72 6.59 18.89 -3.40
C THR A 72 5.86 17.62 -3.75
N ILE A 73 4.68 17.43 -3.15
CA ILE A 73 3.76 16.33 -3.41
C ILE A 73 2.62 16.89 -4.26
N SER A 74 2.41 16.35 -5.46
CA SER A 74 1.26 16.68 -6.30
C SER A 74 0.11 15.75 -5.97
N LEU A 75 -1.09 16.29 -5.77
CA LEU A 75 -2.30 15.51 -5.52
C LEU A 75 -2.96 15.14 -6.84
N GLU A 76 -3.37 13.89 -6.95
CA GLU A 76 -4.19 13.35 -8.04
C GLU A 76 -5.62 13.15 -7.55
N ASN A 77 -6.59 13.55 -8.37
CA ASN A 77 -8.02 13.42 -8.05
C ASN A 77 -8.59 12.20 -8.79
N TRP A 78 -9.15 11.26 -8.05
CA TRP A 78 -9.75 10.03 -8.54
C TRP A 78 -11.20 9.92 -8.11
N ASN A 79 -12.04 9.40 -8.98
CA ASN A 79 -13.44 9.09 -8.70
C ASN A 79 -13.68 7.60 -8.91
N HIS A 80 -14.21 6.94 -7.91
CA HIS A 80 -14.64 5.56 -7.95
C HIS A 80 -16.16 5.57 -7.84
N ALA A 81 -16.85 5.58 -8.98
CA ALA A 81 -18.27 5.85 -9.05
C ALA A 81 -19.02 4.76 -9.81
N GLU A 82 -20.20 4.40 -9.30
CA GLU A 82 -21.12 3.47 -9.92
C GLU A 82 -22.52 4.09 -10.01
N TYR A 83 -23.18 3.91 -11.15
CA TYR A 83 -24.56 4.33 -11.36
C TYR A 83 -25.52 3.18 -11.09
N VAL A 84 -26.52 3.42 -10.27
CA VAL A 84 -27.59 2.47 -9.97
C VAL A 84 -28.90 3.05 -10.55
N ASP A 85 -29.51 2.33 -11.50
CA ASP A 85 -30.75 2.74 -12.15
C ASP A 85 -31.94 2.74 -11.17
N TYR A 86 -32.87 3.71 -11.31
CA TYR A 86 -34.05 3.82 -10.45
C TYR A 86 -34.97 2.62 -10.55
N PHE A 87 -35.12 2.03 -11.75
CA PHE A 87 -35.98 0.86 -11.95
C PHE A 87 -35.37 -0.38 -11.28
N GLN A 88 -34.07 -0.59 -11.42
CA GLN A 88 -33.36 -1.65 -10.69
C GLN A 88 -33.44 -1.46 -9.17
N ALA A 89 -33.32 -0.24 -8.71
CA ALA A 89 -33.45 0.08 -7.29
C ALA A 89 -34.87 -0.12 -6.73
N SER A 90 -35.89 -0.03 -7.57
CA SER A 90 -37.31 -0.31 -7.18
C SER A 90 -37.67 -1.79 -7.18
N GLU A 91 -37.04 -2.59 -8.06
CA GLU A 91 -37.28 -4.04 -8.19
C GLU A 91 -36.46 -4.86 -7.16
N VAL A 92 -35.28 -4.40 -6.82
CA VAL A 92 -34.39 -4.99 -5.82
C VAL A 92 -34.30 -4.00 -4.65
N ASN A 93 -34.35 -4.50 -3.42
CA ASN A 93 -34.30 -3.66 -2.23
C ASN A 93 -33.11 -2.67 -2.30
N TRP A 94 -33.41 -1.35 -2.32
CA TRP A 94 -32.42 -0.26 -2.43
C TRP A 94 -31.28 -0.41 -1.42
N ASP A 95 -31.58 -0.83 -0.18
CA ASP A 95 -30.57 -1.05 0.85
C ASP A 95 -29.53 -2.12 0.45
N ALA A 96 -29.91 -3.12 -0.31
CA ALA A 96 -28.99 -4.16 -0.79
C ALA A 96 -28.08 -3.65 -1.89
N ILE A 97 -28.60 -2.87 -2.85
CA ILE A 97 -27.80 -2.31 -3.96
C ILE A 97 -26.89 -1.21 -3.47
N GLY A 98 -27.38 -0.31 -2.62
CA GLY A 98 -26.57 0.76 -2.04
C GLY A 98 -25.40 0.22 -1.21
N LYS A 99 -25.62 -0.83 -0.41
CA LYS A 99 -24.55 -1.53 0.33
C LYS A 99 -23.56 -2.19 -0.61
N SER A 100 -24.03 -2.89 -1.64
CA SER A 100 -23.18 -3.55 -2.64
C SER A 100 -22.28 -2.55 -3.37
N ALA A 101 -22.82 -1.43 -3.86
CA ALA A 101 -22.04 -0.37 -4.50
C ALA A 101 -21.00 0.25 -3.54
N THR A 102 -21.39 0.43 -2.26
CA THR A 102 -20.49 0.90 -1.21
C THR A 102 -19.33 -0.06 -0.97
N GLU A 103 -19.61 -1.37 -0.93
CA GLU A 103 -18.61 -2.43 -0.74
C GLU A 103 -17.65 -2.55 -1.92
N VAL A 104 -18.00 -2.04 -3.09
CA VAL A 104 -17.12 -2.01 -4.27
C VAL A 104 -16.31 -0.72 -4.33
N CYS A 105 -16.94 0.44 -4.17
CA CYS A 105 -16.31 1.75 -4.35
C CYS A 105 -15.29 2.08 -3.26
N ALA A 106 -15.58 1.77 -1.99
CA ALA A 106 -14.70 2.12 -0.89
C ALA A 106 -13.36 1.34 -0.90
N PRO A 107 -13.34 0.01 -1.11
CA PRO A 107 -12.08 -0.72 -1.29
C PRO A 107 -11.30 -0.30 -2.54
N ALA A 108 -11.99 0.06 -3.63
CA ALA A 108 -11.33 0.54 -4.85
C ALA A 108 -10.53 1.83 -4.60
N ALA A 109 -11.12 2.80 -3.90
CA ALA A 109 -10.41 4.02 -3.51
C ALA A 109 -9.22 3.72 -2.58
N GLY A 110 -9.37 2.78 -1.65
CA GLY A 110 -8.28 2.31 -0.79
C GLY A 110 -7.13 1.68 -1.57
N ARG A 111 -7.42 0.79 -2.54
CA ARG A 111 -6.40 0.18 -3.41
C ARG A 111 -5.69 1.24 -4.26
N ARG A 112 -6.42 2.25 -4.74
CA ARG A 112 -5.80 3.35 -5.48
C ARG A 112 -4.83 4.16 -4.64
N LYS A 113 -5.16 4.43 -3.39
CA LYS A 113 -4.24 5.07 -2.43
C LYS A 113 -2.97 4.23 -2.25
N ASP A 114 -3.10 2.91 -2.05
CA ASP A 114 -1.97 2.01 -1.96
C ASP A 114 -1.11 2.04 -3.23
N GLN A 115 -1.73 2.08 -4.41
CA GLN A 115 -1.02 2.18 -5.69
C GLN A 115 -0.19 3.46 -5.82
N ILE A 116 -0.74 4.61 -5.38
CA ILE A 116 -0.02 5.90 -5.39
C ILE A 116 1.20 5.82 -4.47
N ILE A 117 1.06 5.21 -3.29
CA ILE A 117 2.16 5.01 -2.34
C ILE A 117 3.24 4.10 -2.94
N ILE A 118 2.85 2.96 -3.53
CA ILE A 118 3.77 2.00 -4.13
C ILE A 118 4.51 2.62 -5.32
N ASN A 119 3.81 3.35 -6.17
CA ASN A 119 4.42 4.05 -7.30
C ASN A 119 5.46 5.08 -6.84
N ALA A 120 5.20 5.80 -5.75
CA ALA A 120 6.17 6.71 -5.17
C ALA A 120 7.40 5.97 -4.60
N LEU A 121 7.21 4.83 -3.93
CA LEU A 121 8.30 3.99 -3.43
C LEU A 121 9.16 3.44 -4.58
N ASP A 122 8.56 3.12 -5.72
CA ASP A 122 9.30 2.56 -6.87
C ASP A 122 10.15 3.60 -7.62
N GLN A 123 9.96 4.90 -7.35
CA GLN A 123 10.78 5.97 -7.91
C GLN A 123 12.16 6.13 -7.24
N VAL A 124 12.44 5.37 -6.19
CA VAL A 124 13.74 5.41 -5.51
C VAL A 124 14.87 5.01 -6.48
N PRO A 125 16.01 5.73 -6.49
CA PRO A 125 17.15 5.42 -7.35
C PRO A 125 17.66 3.99 -7.19
N ALA A 126 18.13 3.39 -8.29
CA ALA A 126 18.65 2.01 -8.32
C ALA A 126 19.89 1.78 -7.43
N THR A 127 20.54 2.84 -6.95
CA THR A 127 21.63 2.76 -5.95
C THR A 127 21.18 2.15 -4.63
N TYR A 128 19.88 2.14 -4.36
CA TYR A 128 19.26 1.54 -3.18
C TYR A 128 18.64 0.18 -3.45
N ASP A 129 19.00 -0.48 -4.56
CA ASP A 129 18.48 -1.79 -4.94
C ASP A 129 19.35 -2.92 -4.36
N ILE A 130 18.69 -3.95 -3.84
CA ILE A 130 19.29 -5.25 -3.57
C ILE A 130 18.83 -6.21 -4.67
N ALA A 131 19.79 -6.73 -5.43
CA ALA A 131 19.49 -7.66 -6.53
C ALA A 131 18.97 -9.00 -5.98
N TRP A 132 18.09 -9.68 -6.74
CA TRP A 132 17.51 -10.97 -6.37
C TRP A 132 18.54 -12.08 -6.13
N ASN A 133 19.71 -12.00 -6.78
CA ASN A 133 20.82 -12.96 -6.66
C ASN A 133 21.87 -12.54 -5.62
N TYR A 134 21.55 -11.62 -4.71
CA TYR A 134 22.46 -11.17 -3.66
C TYR A 134 23.00 -12.34 -2.84
N ALA A 135 24.34 -12.35 -2.60
CA ALA A 135 25.06 -13.37 -1.84
C ALA A 135 24.91 -14.82 -2.39
N GLY A 136 24.72 -14.96 -3.71
CA GLY A 136 24.56 -16.28 -4.35
C GLY A 136 23.19 -16.92 -4.13
N ASN A 137 22.18 -16.12 -3.76
CA ASN A 137 20.82 -16.61 -3.59
C ASN A 137 20.25 -17.10 -4.93
N ALA A 138 19.72 -18.32 -4.96
CA ALA A 138 19.01 -18.89 -6.10
C ALA A 138 17.50 -18.97 -5.87
N ALA A 139 17.05 -18.77 -4.64
CA ALA A 139 15.67 -19.04 -4.20
C ALA A 139 14.77 -17.80 -4.13
N GLY A 140 15.10 -16.76 -4.86
CA GLY A 140 14.22 -15.60 -5.03
C GLY A 140 14.35 -14.53 -3.95
N ILE A 141 14.05 -14.82 -2.71
CA ILE A 141 14.31 -13.97 -1.55
C ILE A 141 14.90 -14.80 -0.43
N SER A 142 15.83 -14.25 0.32
CA SER A 142 16.47 -14.92 1.44
C SER A 142 16.50 -14.04 2.68
N GLU A 143 16.63 -14.69 3.83
CA GLU A 143 16.83 -14.00 5.11
C GLU A 143 18.01 -13.03 5.07
N ARG A 144 19.12 -13.43 4.40
CA ARG A 144 20.31 -12.59 4.23
C ARG A 144 20.00 -11.27 3.50
N MET A 145 19.10 -11.29 2.51
CA MET A 145 18.69 -10.07 1.81
C MET A 145 17.93 -9.12 2.73
N VAL A 146 17.05 -9.66 3.58
CA VAL A 146 16.30 -8.87 4.57
C VAL A 146 17.23 -8.29 5.63
N GLN A 147 18.17 -9.09 6.15
CA GLN A 147 19.18 -8.63 7.10
C GLN A 147 20.09 -7.57 6.47
N HIS A 148 20.49 -7.73 5.21
CA HIS A 148 21.28 -6.74 4.49
C HIS A 148 20.51 -5.43 4.30
N ALA A 149 19.22 -5.49 3.96
CA ALA A 149 18.38 -4.30 3.88
C ALA A 149 18.32 -3.56 5.23
N ASN A 150 18.18 -4.30 6.33
CA ASN A 150 18.20 -3.73 7.68
C ASN A 150 19.56 -3.10 8.03
N ALA A 151 20.66 -3.75 7.65
CA ALA A 151 22.00 -3.22 7.85
C ALA A 151 22.24 -1.93 7.04
N LEU A 152 21.77 -1.86 5.79
CA LEU A 152 21.87 -0.67 4.95
C LEU A 152 21.09 0.51 5.53
N LEU A 153 19.86 0.28 6.00
CA LEU A 153 19.09 1.33 6.69
C LEU A 153 19.82 1.84 7.92
N SER A 154 20.43 0.94 8.71
CA SER A 154 21.20 1.29 9.89
C SER A 154 22.49 2.05 9.53
N HIS A 155 23.18 1.65 8.45
CA HIS A 155 24.33 2.37 7.91
C HIS A 155 23.98 3.81 7.50
N HIS A 156 22.77 4.03 7.01
CA HIS A 156 22.24 5.36 6.68
C HIS A 156 21.69 6.13 7.90
N ALA A 157 21.93 5.65 9.12
CA ALA A 157 21.45 6.24 10.38
C ALA A 157 19.91 6.36 10.47
N VAL A 158 19.17 5.49 9.77
CA VAL A 158 17.72 5.42 9.89
C VAL A 158 17.33 4.76 11.22
N PRO A 159 16.39 5.31 12.02
CA PRO A 159 15.96 4.71 13.29
C PRO A 159 15.48 3.27 13.14
N PHE A 160 15.64 2.44 14.16
CA PHE A 160 15.16 1.04 14.15
C PHE A 160 13.66 0.93 14.32
N GLU A 161 13.03 1.91 14.95
CA GLU A 161 11.61 1.95 15.14
C GLU A 161 10.87 2.23 13.82
N ASP A 162 9.65 1.70 13.69
CA ASP A 162 8.76 1.93 12.54
C ASP A 162 9.39 1.63 11.17
N ARG A 163 10.17 0.54 11.10
CA ARG A 163 10.62 -0.05 9.85
C ARG A 163 9.59 -1.04 9.34
N TYR A 164 9.23 -0.94 8.07
CA TYR A 164 8.27 -1.79 7.40
C TYR A 164 8.91 -2.52 6.24
N PHE A 165 8.45 -3.75 5.99
CA PHE A 165 8.81 -4.51 4.80
C PHE A 165 7.53 -4.82 4.02
N ILE A 166 7.40 -4.28 2.82
CA ILE A 166 6.23 -4.41 1.96
C ILE A 166 6.56 -5.42 0.88
N ALA A 167 5.80 -6.49 0.78
CA ALA A 167 6.04 -7.60 -0.14
C ALA A 167 4.72 -8.22 -0.63
N PRO A 168 4.72 -8.94 -1.77
CA PRO A 168 3.56 -9.72 -2.21
C PRO A 168 3.44 -11.03 -1.42
N TYR A 169 2.24 -11.65 -1.43
CA TYR A 169 2.01 -12.93 -0.76
C TYR A 169 2.85 -14.09 -1.30
N SER A 170 3.29 -14.04 -2.56
CA SER A 170 4.23 -15.02 -3.14
C SER A 170 5.58 -15.06 -2.42
N VAL A 171 6.03 -13.91 -1.90
CA VAL A 171 7.23 -13.82 -1.07
C VAL A 171 7.00 -14.44 0.30
N LEU A 172 5.79 -14.30 0.88
CA LEU A 172 5.45 -14.95 2.16
C LEU A 172 5.57 -16.46 2.05
N GLU A 173 5.08 -17.08 0.96
CA GLU A 173 5.17 -18.52 0.73
C GLU A 173 6.63 -19.00 0.76
N ILE A 174 7.53 -18.33 0.04
CA ILE A 174 8.94 -18.67 0.01
C ILE A 174 9.57 -18.50 1.39
N MET A 175 9.30 -17.39 2.09
CA MET A 175 9.84 -17.17 3.42
C MET A 175 9.39 -18.24 4.42
N LEU A 176 8.11 -18.61 4.40
CA LEU A 176 7.58 -19.64 5.30
C LEU A 176 8.08 -21.05 4.97
N SER A 177 8.50 -21.32 3.72
CA SER A 177 9.11 -22.61 3.31
C SER A 177 10.57 -22.72 3.70
N THR A 178 11.22 -21.64 4.11
CA THR A 178 12.63 -21.63 4.50
C THR A 178 12.82 -22.36 5.83
N GLN A 179 13.89 -23.14 5.94
CA GLN A 179 14.14 -24.05 7.06
C GLN A 179 14.22 -23.32 8.42
N GLU A 180 14.69 -22.08 8.42
CA GLU A 180 14.81 -21.24 9.61
C GLU A 180 13.45 -20.96 10.26
N PHE A 181 12.37 -20.81 9.46
CA PHE A 181 11.02 -20.57 9.98
C PHE A 181 10.27 -21.85 10.37
N VAL A 182 10.71 -23.00 9.88
CA VAL A 182 10.15 -24.31 10.23
C VAL A 182 10.74 -24.84 11.54
N THR A 183 12.00 -24.49 11.85
CA THR A 183 12.73 -25.05 12.99
C THR A 183 12.44 -24.26 14.27
N ARG A 184 11.95 -24.97 15.31
CA ARG A 184 11.60 -24.40 16.62
C ARG A 184 12.74 -23.64 17.32
N GLN A 185 13.98 -23.97 17.03
CA GLN A 185 15.16 -23.34 17.62
C GLN A 185 15.32 -21.86 17.28
N TRP A 186 14.81 -21.42 16.10
CA TRP A 186 15.00 -20.06 15.60
C TRP A 186 13.84 -19.11 15.94
N VAL A 187 12.63 -19.64 16.12
CA VAL A 187 11.40 -18.82 16.23
C VAL A 187 10.76 -18.87 17.62
N GLY A 188 11.28 -19.71 18.51
CA GLY A 188 10.73 -19.87 19.87
C GLY A 188 9.32 -20.49 19.86
N GLU A 189 8.40 -19.92 20.65
CA GLU A 189 7.01 -20.41 20.74
C GLU A 189 6.14 -20.03 19.54
N LEU A 190 6.44 -18.89 18.89
CA LEU A 190 5.74 -18.45 17.68
C LEU A 190 6.28 -19.22 16.47
N ARG A 191 5.42 -19.97 15.80
CA ARG A 191 5.74 -20.73 14.58
C ARG A 191 5.05 -20.09 13.38
N PRO A 192 5.68 -19.11 12.68
CA PRO A 192 5.08 -18.44 11.53
C PRO A 192 4.61 -19.41 10.44
N ALA A 193 5.34 -20.51 10.22
CA ALA A 193 4.96 -21.54 9.26
C ALA A 193 3.66 -22.27 9.63
N LEU A 194 3.32 -22.39 10.92
CA LEU A 194 2.07 -22.99 11.38
C LEU A 194 0.92 -22.01 11.35
N GLU A 195 1.19 -20.74 11.66
CA GLU A 195 0.18 -19.69 11.68
C GLU A 195 -0.09 -19.11 10.29
N GLY A 196 0.79 -19.35 9.31
CA GLY A 196 0.70 -18.78 7.98
C GLY A 196 0.86 -17.26 7.96
N LYS A 197 1.46 -16.68 9.01
CA LYS A 197 1.62 -15.23 9.18
C LYS A 197 3.05 -14.89 9.59
N LEU A 198 3.61 -13.87 8.94
CA LEU A 198 4.86 -13.26 9.32
C LEU A 198 4.58 -11.80 9.72
N VAL A 199 4.68 -11.49 11.01
CA VAL A 199 4.36 -10.14 11.51
C VAL A 199 5.61 -9.30 11.70
N ASN A 200 6.61 -9.85 12.40
CA ASN A 200 7.87 -9.18 12.69
C ASN A 200 9.03 -10.13 12.42
N PHE A 201 9.93 -9.73 11.52
CA PHE A 201 11.14 -10.48 11.23
C PHE A 201 12.24 -9.57 10.68
N GLY A 202 13.49 -9.83 11.00
CA GLY A 202 14.65 -9.07 10.50
C GLY A 202 14.66 -7.59 10.90
N GLY A 203 13.94 -7.21 11.96
CA GLY A 203 13.80 -5.81 12.40
C GLY A 203 12.73 -5.02 11.65
N PHE A 204 11.88 -5.68 10.86
CA PHE A 204 10.79 -5.07 10.12
C PHE A 204 9.42 -5.58 10.57
N LYS A 205 8.43 -4.69 10.48
CA LYS A 205 7.01 -5.05 10.50
C LYS A 205 6.61 -5.39 9.06
N TRP A 206 6.13 -6.61 8.81
CA TRP A 206 5.80 -7.09 7.47
C TRP A 206 4.38 -6.73 7.06
N ILE A 207 4.24 -6.26 5.83
CA ILE A 207 2.95 -5.95 5.21
C ILE A 207 2.90 -6.69 3.87
N PHE A 208 1.92 -7.59 3.74
CA PHE A 208 1.74 -8.36 2.52
C PHE A 208 0.61 -7.78 1.68
N MET A 209 0.93 -7.55 0.40
CA MET A 209 0.00 -7.00 -0.59
C MET A 209 -0.54 -8.12 -1.48
N ALA A 210 -1.83 -8.02 -1.80
CA ALA A 210 -2.43 -8.90 -2.81
C ALA A 210 -1.92 -8.53 -4.21
N ASN A 211 -1.83 -9.53 -5.09
CA ASN A 211 -1.47 -9.30 -6.49
C ASN A 211 -2.73 -8.88 -7.28
N ASN A 212 -3.04 -7.60 -7.22
CA ASN A 212 -4.16 -7.00 -7.94
C ASN A 212 -3.65 -6.05 -9.03
N PRO A 213 -4.42 -5.83 -10.10
CA PRO A 213 -4.09 -4.82 -11.12
C PRO A 213 -3.95 -3.41 -10.54
N GLU A 214 -4.68 -3.12 -9.45
CA GLU A 214 -4.64 -1.86 -8.72
C GLU A 214 -4.29 -2.13 -7.25
N GLY A 215 -3.27 -1.45 -6.73
CA GLY A 215 -2.76 -1.64 -5.37
C GLY A 215 -1.85 -2.87 -5.20
N GLY A 216 -1.44 -3.50 -6.30
CA GLY A 216 -0.47 -4.60 -6.31
C GLY A 216 0.98 -4.11 -6.36
N MET A 217 1.92 -5.02 -6.07
CA MET A 217 3.34 -4.72 -6.13
C MET A 217 3.85 -4.64 -7.58
N PRO A 218 4.76 -3.72 -7.92
CA PRO A 218 5.36 -3.67 -9.24
C PRO A 218 6.20 -4.93 -9.49
N PHE A 219 6.05 -5.49 -10.68
CA PHE A 219 6.75 -6.72 -11.07
C PHE A 219 7.22 -6.68 -12.52
N ILE A 220 8.20 -7.52 -12.81
CA ILE A 220 8.73 -7.78 -14.15
C ILE A 220 8.54 -9.27 -14.43
N ASP A 221 7.81 -9.62 -15.49
CA ASP A 221 7.73 -10.98 -15.98
C ASP A 221 9.03 -11.35 -16.72
N ASN A 222 9.70 -12.41 -16.27
CA ASN A 222 10.96 -12.85 -16.86
C ASN A 222 10.77 -13.76 -18.07
N ASN A 223 9.52 -14.10 -18.44
CA ASN A 223 9.19 -15.05 -19.52
C ASN A 223 9.80 -16.47 -19.37
N ASP A 224 10.24 -16.81 -18.17
CA ASP A 224 10.78 -18.13 -17.80
C ASP A 224 9.91 -18.86 -16.76
N GLY A 225 8.66 -18.44 -16.61
CA GLY A 225 7.74 -18.91 -15.57
C GLY A 225 8.03 -18.32 -14.19
N THR A 226 8.89 -17.31 -14.11
CA THR A 226 9.17 -16.57 -12.88
C THR A 226 8.85 -15.09 -13.04
N VAL A 227 8.56 -14.44 -11.92
CA VAL A 227 8.26 -13.01 -11.82
C VAL A 227 9.19 -12.39 -10.81
N THR A 228 9.75 -11.22 -11.13
CA THR A 228 10.57 -10.45 -10.19
C THR A 228 9.75 -9.30 -9.64
N TYR A 229 9.45 -9.34 -8.35
CA TYR A 229 8.77 -8.26 -7.63
C TYR A 229 9.75 -7.27 -7.02
N ASN A 230 9.38 -6.00 -7.02
CA ASN A 230 10.06 -4.96 -6.25
C ASN A 230 9.43 -4.91 -4.85
N CYS A 231 10.11 -5.45 -3.84
CA CYS A 231 9.73 -5.33 -2.44
C CYS A 231 10.42 -4.10 -1.83
N PHE A 232 9.79 -3.50 -0.82
CA PHE A 232 10.32 -2.27 -0.22
C PHE A 232 10.56 -2.45 1.28
N ALA A 233 11.82 -2.27 1.70
CA ALA A 233 12.19 -2.11 3.10
C ALA A 233 12.30 -0.61 3.39
N CYS A 234 11.40 -0.06 4.18
CA CYS A 234 11.26 1.38 4.35
C CYS A 234 11.01 1.78 5.80
N HIS A 235 11.34 3.02 6.12
CA HIS A 235 11.01 3.65 7.38
C HIS A 235 9.82 4.59 7.21
N LYS A 236 8.93 4.67 8.21
CA LYS A 236 7.69 5.46 8.20
C LYS A 236 7.86 6.91 7.69
N ARG A 237 8.96 7.57 8.06
CA ARG A 237 9.24 8.98 7.71
C ARG A 237 9.95 9.17 6.38
N ALA A 238 10.24 8.09 5.65
CA ALA A 238 10.96 8.19 4.39
C ALA A 238 10.07 8.64 3.24
N LEU A 239 8.76 8.42 3.37
CA LEU A 239 7.73 8.82 2.42
C LEU A 239 6.63 9.58 3.17
N GLU A 240 6.14 10.63 2.54
CA GLU A 240 5.00 11.42 3.03
C GLU A 240 3.84 11.30 2.06
N VAL A 241 2.64 11.18 2.62
CA VAL A 241 1.39 11.10 1.87
C VAL A 241 0.60 12.38 2.13
N ALA A 242 0.17 13.04 1.07
CA ALA A 242 -0.74 14.17 1.16
C ALA A 242 -2.15 13.70 0.79
N VAL A 243 -3.13 14.00 1.62
CA VAL A 243 -4.53 13.62 1.39
C VAL A 243 -5.38 14.89 1.36
N GLY A 244 -6.08 15.08 0.24
CA GLY A 244 -7.01 16.18 0.01
C GLY A 244 -8.45 15.85 0.40
N GLU A 245 -9.42 16.35 -0.37
CA GLU A 245 -10.83 16.02 -0.20
C GLU A 245 -11.11 14.54 -0.45
N GLY A 246 -12.10 13.98 0.24
CA GLY A 246 -12.53 12.60 0.13
C GLY A 246 -12.06 11.69 1.27
N ASN A 247 -11.05 12.08 2.05
CA ASN A 247 -10.59 11.33 3.21
C ASN A 247 -10.94 12.07 4.50
N VAL A 248 -12.14 11.87 5.02
CA VAL A 248 -12.54 12.47 6.30
C VAL A 248 -12.15 11.51 7.43
N GLY A 249 -11.22 11.97 8.26
CA GLY A 249 -11.02 11.40 9.59
C GLY A 249 -9.82 10.48 9.84
N GLY A 250 -8.71 10.58 9.10
CA GLY A 250 -7.44 9.93 9.53
C GLY A 250 -7.41 8.39 9.57
N SER A 251 -8.53 7.74 9.26
CA SER A 251 -8.66 6.27 9.29
C SER A 251 -8.59 5.61 7.91
N GLY A 252 -8.20 6.35 6.86
CA GLY A 252 -8.01 5.79 5.52
C GLY A 252 -9.30 5.37 4.79
N VAL A 253 -10.46 5.62 5.37
CA VAL A 253 -11.75 5.31 4.72
C VAL A 253 -12.17 6.49 3.85
N PRO A 254 -12.34 6.31 2.53
CA PRO A 254 -12.80 7.37 1.66
C PRO A 254 -14.23 7.81 2.02
N MET A 255 -14.51 9.10 1.87
CA MET A 255 -15.85 9.62 2.07
C MET A 255 -16.76 9.14 0.93
N LEU A 256 -17.76 8.35 1.26
CA LEU A 256 -18.76 7.91 0.29
C LEU A 256 -19.83 8.96 0.12
N ARG A 257 -20.15 9.31 -1.12
CA ARG A 257 -21.27 10.22 -1.49
C ARG A 257 -22.28 9.45 -2.32
N ILE A 258 -23.56 9.67 -2.02
CA ILE A 258 -24.66 9.12 -2.80
C ILE A 258 -25.51 10.29 -3.27
N ASP A 259 -25.49 10.55 -4.57
CA ASP A 259 -26.18 11.65 -5.19
C ASP A 259 -27.21 11.17 -6.19
N ARG A 260 -28.36 11.86 -6.24
CA ARG A 260 -29.37 11.62 -7.24
C ARG A 260 -29.03 12.34 -8.54
N VAL A 261 -28.96 11.60 -9.65
CA VAL A 261 -28.72 12.16 -10.99
C VAL A 261 -29.98 12.07 -11.84
N PRO A 262 -30.85 13.09 -11.80
CA PRO A 262 -32.15 13.05 -12.50
C PRO A 262 -32.03 12.89 -14.01
N GLU A 263 -30.99 13.48 -14.60
CA GLU A 263 -30.73 13.45 -16.05
C GLU A 263 -30.47 12.03 -16.59
N LYS A 264 -29.94 11.15 -15.72
CA LYS A 264 -29.65 9.75 -16.06
C LYS A 264 -30.68 8.76 -15.51
N GLY A 265 -31.67 9.23 -14.75
CA GLY A 265 -32.63 8.35 -14.10
C GLY A 265 -31.98 7.38 -13.10
N SER A 266 -30.88 7.79 -12.45
CA SER A 266 -30.06 6.90 -11.63
C SER A 266 -29.53 7.60 -10.36
N TRP A 267 -29.08 6.78 -9.41
CA TRP A 267 -28.29 7.20 -8.27
C TRP A 267 -26.81 7.02 -8.60
N LEU A 268 -26.00 7.97 -8.18
CA LEU A 268 -24.55 7.91 -8.28
C LEU A 268 -23.98 7.61 -6.89
N VAL A 269 -23.35 6.47 -6.73
CA VAL A 269 -22.53 6.13 -5.58
C VAL A 269 -21.08 6.47 -5.93
N ASN A 270 -20.46 7.38 -5.23
CA ASN A 270 -19.11 7.85 -5.54
C ASN A 270 -18.23 7.89 -4.29
N ALA A 271 -17.02 7.34 -4.42
CA ALA A 271 -15.93 7.48 -3.44
C ALA A 271 -14.81 8.33 -4.05
N PRO A 272 -14.88 9.67 -3.93
CA PRO A 272 -13.83 10.54 -4.41
C PRO A 272 -12.58 10.38 -3.55
N LEU A 273 -11.41 10.38 -4.19
CA LEU A 273 -10.11 10.34 -3.53
C LEU A 273 -9.21 11.41 -4.13
N SER A 274 -8.67 12.28 -3.28
CA SER A 274 -7.59 13.21 -3.65
C SER A 274 -6.36 12.83 -2.83
N CYS A 275 -5.35 12.29 -3.47
CA CYS A 275 -4.17 11.77 -2.77
C CYS A 275 -2.91 11.95 -3.61
N GLY A 276 -1.78 12.16 -2.94
CA GLY A 276 -0.45 12.17 -3.53
C GLY A 276 0.57 11.60 -2.56
N ALA A 277 1.65 11.07 -3.07
CA ALA A 277 2.75 10.57 -2.25
C ALA A 277 4.09 10.95 -2.88
N ALA A 278 5.07 11.26 -2.06
CA ALA A 278 6.44 11.49 -2.52
C ALA A 278 7.47 11.01 -1.50
N VAL A 279 8.59 10.54 -2.03
CA VAL A 279 9.75 10.18 -1.21
C VAL A 279 10.43 11.45 -0.72
N VAL A 280 10.55 11.57 0.59
CA VAL A 280 11.22 12.71 1.26
C VAL A 280 12.69 12.37 1.53
N GLU A 281 12.99 11.11 1.87
CA GLU A 281 14.35 10.65 2.18
C GLU A 281 14.66 9.31 1.50
N ASN A 282 15.41 9.36 0.39
CA ASN A 282 15.80 8.17 -0.36
C ASN A 282 16.58 7.14 0.48
N LYS A 283 17.40 7.61 1.43
CA LYS A 283 18.20 6.74 2.32
C LYS A 283 17.36 5.88 3.25
N GLY A 284 16.10 6.25 3.46
CA GLY A 284 15.14 5.53 4.29
C GLY A 284 14.37 4.43 3.57
N ILE A 285 14.67 4.16 2.30
CA ILE A 285 13.97 3.16 1.48
C ILE A 285 15.01 2.31 0.74
N ILE A 286 14.91 1.00 0.87
CA ILE A 286 15.71 0.01 0.13
C ILE A 286 14.76 -0.84 -0.69
N ARG A 287 14.99 -0.92 -2.00
CA ARG A 287 14.23 -1.79 -2.89
C ARG A 287 14.90 -3.16 -2.98
N VAL A 288 14.18 -4.20 -2.57
CA VAL A 288 14.64 -5.59 -2.59
C VAL A 288 13.95 -6.32 -3.72
N LYS A 289 14.72 -6.76 -4.72
CA LYS A 289 14.18 -7.52 -5.84
C LYS A 289 14.02 -8.98 -5.45
N ALA A 290 12.81 -9.49 -5.50
CA ALA A 290 12.48 -10.87 -5.17
C ALA A 290 12.02 -11.62 -6.43
N LYS A 291 12.77 -12.64 -6.87
CA LYS A 291 12.41 -13.49 -8.00
C LYS A 291 11.63 -14.70 -7.48
N VAL A 292 10.39 -14.85 -7.87
CA VAL A 292 9.46 -15.88 -7.40
C VAL A 292 8.80 -16.61 -8.56
N PRO A 293 8.33 -17.85 -8.41
CA PRO A 293 7.49 -18.51 -9.41
C PRO A 293 6.24 -17.69 -9.70
N ALA A 294 5.82 -17.64 -10.96
CA ALA A 294 4.56 -17.00 -11.33
C ALA A 294 3.39 -17.77 -10.68
N MET A 295 2.55 -17.10 -9.93
CA MET A 295 1.30 -17.66 -9.44
C MET A 295 0.25 -17.56 -10.57
N ALA A 296 -0.46 -18.65 -10.83
CA ALA A 296 -1.52 -18.73 -11.82
C ALA A 296 -2.77 -17.94 -11.42
#